data_ff339195451013c142dc67ee826ce88e
#
_entry.id   ff339195451013c142dc67ee826ce88e
#
_cell.length_a   1.000
_cell.length_b   1.000
_cell.length_c   1.000
_cell.angle_alpha   90.00
_cell.angle_beta   90.00
_cell.angle_gamma   90.00
#
_symmetry.space_group_name_H-M   'P 1'
#
loop_
_entity.id
_entity.type
_entity.pdbx_description
1 polymer ?
#
loop_
_entity_poly.entity_id
_entity_poly.type
_entity_poly.pdbx_seq_one_letter_code
_entity_poly.pdbx_strand_id
1 'polypeptide(L)' 'MSEDLVNDQIKDDITDNIIDKLDALDDEMWELFNDISSEYGLHPDDDHEKIIQIMIDKEFDKQSQ' A
#
# COMPACT_ATOMS: atom_id res chain seq x y z
N MET A 1 -13.67 -22.39 3.42
CA MET A 1 -13.28 -21.66 3.07
C MET A 1 -12.98 -20.62 3.64
N SER A 2 -12.23 -20.12 3.42
CA SER A 2 -11.88 -19.35 4.36
C SER A 2 -11.81 -17.94 4.00
N GLU A 3 -12.18 -17.07 4.88
CA GLU A 3 -12.04 -15.65 4.69
C GLU A 3 -10.57 -15.25 4.50
N ASP A 4 -9.69 -16.03 5.09
CA ASP A 4 -8.25 -15.75 5.00
C ASP A 4 -7.74 -15.79 3.56
N LEU A 5 -8.21 -16.75 2.78
CA LEU A 5 -7.80 -16.85 1.38
C LEU A 5 -8.30 -15.68 0.56
N VAL A 6 -9.52 -15.24 0.83
CA VAL A 6 -10.08 -14.09 0.13
C VAL A 6 -9.33 -12.82 0.51
N ASN A 7 -9.02 -12.68 1.79
CA ASN A 7 -8.29 -11.51 2.27
C ASN A 7 -6.88 -11.45 1.68
N ASP A 8 -6.21 -12.59 1.60
CA ASP A 8 -4.88 -12.65 1.01
C ASP A 8 -4.91 -12.25 -0.44
N GLN A 9 -5.92 -12.70 -1.17
CA GLN A 9 -6.04 -12.36 -2.59
C GLN A 9 -6.30 -10.87 -2.77
N ILE A 10 -7.15 -10.30 -1.93
CA ILE A 10 -7.41 -8.86 -1.98
C ILE A 10 -6.13 -8.07 -1.71
N LYS A 11 -5.36 -8.49 -0.71
CA LYS A 11 -4.11 -7.82 -0.40
C LYS A 11 -3.10 -7.94 -1.53
N ASP A 12 -3.04 -9.10 -2.19
CA ASP A 12 -2.17 -9.27 -3.34
C ASP A 12 -2.55 -8.34 -4.48
N ASP A 13 -3.83 -8.22 -4.75
CA ASP A 13 -4.33 -7.32 -5.79
C ASP A 13 -3.98 -5.86 -5.47
N ILE A 14 -4.16 -5.48 -4.21
CA ILE A 14 -3.81 -4.14 -3.75
C ILE A 14 -2.32 -3.90 -3.90
N THR A 15 -1.52 -4.87 -3.51
CA THR A 15 -0.06 -4.77 -3.60
C THR A 15 0.37 -4.56 -5.04
N ASP A 16 -0.13 -5.37 -5.94
CA ASP A 16 0.20 -5.26 -7.36
C ASP A 16 -0.20 -3.91 -7.92
N ASN A 17 -1.39 -3.45 -7.54
CA ASN A 17 -1.90 -2.17 -8.00
C ASN A 17 -1.03 -1.01 -7.52
N ILE A 18 -0.65 -1.03 -6.24
CA ILE A 18 0.19 0.01 -5.67
C ILE A 18 1.56 0.03 -6.33
N ILE A 19 2.18 -1.13 -6.46
CA ILE A 19 3.51 -1.23 -7.05
C ILE A 19 3.47 -0.79 -8.51
N ASP A 20 2.45 -1.20 -9.24
CA ASP A 20 2.29 -0.83 -10.63
C ASP A 20 2.16 0.68 -10.80
N LYS A 21 1.37 1.31 -9.95
CA LYS A 21 1.19 2.76 -10.01
C LYS A 21 2.44 3.51 -9.61
N LEU A 22 3.14 3.04 -8.59
CA LEU A 22 4.40 3.66 -8.19
C LEU A 22 5.43 3.56 -9.30
N ASP A 23 5.47 2.43 -9.98
CA ASP A 23 6.37 2.22 -11.09
C ASP A 23 6.02 3.12 -12.27
N ALA A 24 4.74 3.38 -12.46
CA ALA A 24 4.24 4.25 -13.52
C ALA A 24 4.35 5.73 -13.16
N LEU A 25 4.90 6.05 -12.00
CA LEU A 25 5.04 7.42 -11.51
C LEU A 25 3.71 8.13 -11.36
N ASP A 26 2.72 7.44 -10.84
CA ASP A 26 1.40 7.99 -10.58
C ASP A 26 1.50 9.04 -9.47
N ASP A 27 1.11 10.27 -9.78
CA ASP A 27 1.25 11.40 -8.85
C ASP A 27 0.48 11.17 -7.55
N GLU A 28 -0.75 10.70 -7.66
CA GLU A 28 -1.58 10.50 -6.47
C GLU A 28 -0.98 9.41 -5.57
N MET A 29 -0.48 8.36 -6.18
CA MET A 29 0.11 7.27 -5.42
C MET A 29 1.40 7.71 -4.73
N TRP A 30 2.24 8.47 -5.43
CA TRP A 30 3.47 8.99 -4.84
C TRP A 30 3.19 10.01 -3.74
N GLU A 31 2.12 10.79 -3.89
CA GLU A 31 1.71 11.73 -2.85
C GLU A 31 1.31 10.97 -1.59
N LEU A 32 0.54 9.90 -1.74
CA LEU A 32 0.15 9.07 -0.62
C LEU A 32 1.38 8.41 0.02
N PHE A 33 2.28 7.93 -0.79
CA PHE A 33 3.53 7.33 -0.31
C PHE A 33 4.30 8.34 0.56
N ASN A 34 4.46 9.56 0.08
CA ASN A 34 5.17 10.59 0.81
C ASN A 34 4.45 11.01 2.08
N ASP A 35 3.13 11.07 2.05
CA ASP A 35 2.33 11.41 3.22
C ASP A 35 2.54 10.38 4.32
N ILE A 36 2.51 9.11 3.98
CA ILE A 36 2.71 8.03 4.94
C ILE A 36 4.12 8.06 5.49
N SER A 37 5.08 8.28 4.62
CA SER A 37 6.48 8.40 5.02
C SER A 37 6.66 9.50 6.06
N SER A 38 6.07 10.64 5.82
CA SER A 38 6.16 11.78 6.71
C SER A 38 5.40 11.55 8.02
N GLU A 39 4.20 11.00 7.90
CA GLU A 39 3.33 10.79 9.06
C GLU A 39 3.92 9.80 10.06
N TYR A 40 4.55 8.76 9.54
CA TYR A 40 5.09 7.69 10.38
C TYR A 40 6.59 7.88 10.67
N GLY A 41 7.19 8.92 10.13
CA GLY A 41 8.60 9.17 10.34
C GLY A 41 9.49 8.13 9.70
N LEU A 42 9.05 7.57 8.58
CA LEU A 42 9.79 6.56 7.85
C LEU A 42 10.61 7.19 6.73
N HIS A 43 11.71 6.55 6.39
CA HIS A 43 12.58 7.04 5.34
C HIS A 43 12.19 6.40 4.01
N PRO A 44 11.89 7.19 2.97
CA PRO A 44 11.42 6.63 1.70
C PRO A 44 12.35 5.59 1.08
N ASP A 45 13.65 5.76 1.26
CA ASP A 45 14.60 4.83 0.67
C ASP A 45 14.81 3.59 1.53
N ASP A 46 14.96 3.78 2.84
CA ASP A 46 15.28 2.68 3.75
C ASP A 46 14.05 1.88 4.15
N ASP A 47 12.93 2.55 4.31
CA ASP A 47 11.71 1.94 4.81
C ASP A 47 10.65 1.79 3.72
N HIS A 48 11.10 1.69 2.49
CA HIS A 48 10.21 1.58 1.32
C HIS A 48 9.17 0.46 1.49
N GLU A 49 9.62 -0.70 1.92
CA GLU A 49 8.71 -1.84 2.10
C GLU A 49 7.70 -1.59 3.21
N LYS A 50 8.13 -0.96 4.30
CA LYS A 50 7.22 -0.63 5.40
C LYS A 50 6.16 0.36 4.95
N ILE A 51 6.55 1.34 4.16
CA ILE A 51 5.61 2.34 3.66
C ILE A 51 4.58 1.65 2.77
N ILE A 52 5.03 0.75 1.89
CA ILE A 52 4.12 0.02 1.01
C ILE A 52 3.17 -0.85 1.83
N GLN A 53 3.65 -1.51 2.88
CA GLN A 53 2.80 -2.30 3.74
C GLN A 53 1.70 -1.47 4.40
N ILE A 54 2.05 -0.28 4.84
CA ILE A 54 1.06 0.62 5.43
C ILE A 54 0.03 1.03 4.38
N MET A 55 0.48 1.31 3.16
CA MET A 55 -0.43 1.65 2.08
C MET A 55 -1.41 0.52 1.79
N ILE A 56 -0.89 -0.71 1.78
CA ILE A 56 -1.73 -1.89 1.57
C ILE A 56 -2.76 -2.01 2.68
N ASP A 57 -2.35 -1.85 3.92
CA ASP A 57 -3.24 -1.95 5.05
C ASP A 57 -4.34 -0.89 5.00
N LYS A 58 -3.99 0.34 4.66
CA LYS A 58 -4.97 1.42 4.57
C LYS A 58 -5.97 1.15 3.45
N GLU A 59 -5.50 0.69 2.32
CA GLU A 59 -6.36 0.40 1.19
C GLU A 59 -7.27 -0.78 1.48
N PHE A 60 -6.73 -1.81 2.12
CA PHE A 60 -7.50 -2.98 2.50
C PHE A 60 -8.61 -2.61 3.48
N ASP A 61 -8.28 -1.80 4.47
CA ASP A 61 -9.25 -1.35 5.46
C ASP A 61 -10.37 -0.55 4.80
N LYS A 62 -10.01 0.27 3.84
CA LYS A 62 -10.97 1.08 3.11
C LYS A 62 -11.93 0.21 2.30
N GLN A 63 -11.42 -0.86 1.71
CA GLN A 63 -12.25 -1.76 0.90
C GLN A 63 -13.13 -2.66 1.75
N SER A 64 -12.74 -2.93 2.97
CA SER A 64 -13.50 -3.84 3.82
C SER A 64 -14.63 -3.14 4.58
N GLN A 65 -14.82 -1.87 4.38
CA GLN A 65 -15.92 -1.14 5.01
C GLN A 65 -17.17 -1.11 4.16
#